data_bc374637bfad98e555c9c225f1442296
#
_entry.id   bc374637bfad98e555c9c225f1442296
#
_cell.length_a   1.000
_cell.length_b   1.000
_cell.length_c   1.000
_cell.angle_alpha   90.00
_cell.angle_beta   90.00
_cell.angle_gamma   90.00
#
_symmetry.space_group_name_H-M   'P 1'
#
loop_
_entity.id
_entity.type
_entity.pdbx_description
1 polymer ?
#
loop_
_entity_poly.entity_id
_entity_poly.type
_entity_poly.pdbx_seq_one_letter_code
_entity_poly.pdbx_strand_id
1 'polypeptide(L)'
;MKLLTPDPSPAEVTIPLFLHRASCGFPSPASDYLEGKLDLNTHCVAHPAATFYLRAEGESMTGVGIFPGDLLVVDKSLTPRHGDVVIALLDGGFTVKTLQLKPRLRLLPANPAFAPIDPCMSLSLELFGVVTHVIGNLRQRDGYCIFRPIMNTNSDST
;
A
#
# COMPACT_ATOMS: atom_id res chain seq x y z
N MET A 1 5.23 1.26 -16.16
CA MET A 1 5.50 1.58 -14.73
C MET A 1 6.88 2.22 -14.61
N LYS A 2 6.99 3.38 -13.95
CA LYS A 2 8.28 4.09 -13.81
C LYS A 2 8.92 3.74 -12.47
N LEU A 3 10.11 3.16 -12.50
CA LEU A 3 10.92 2.88 -11.32
C LEU A 3 11.64 4.18 -10.92
N LEU A 4 11.52 4.57 -9.65
CA LEU A 4 12.22 5.70 -9.07
C LEU A 4 13.05 5.19 -7.89
N THR A 5 14.31 5.61 -7.83
CA THR A 5 15.18 5.33 -6.69
C THR A 5 15.11 6.49 -5.68
N PRO A 6 15.21 6.21 -4.38
CA PRO A 6 15.36 7.26 -3.38
C PRO A 6 16.60 8.11 -3.63
N ASP A 7 16.54 9.38 -3.24
CA ASP A 7 17.73 10.22 -3.18
C ASP A 7 18.69 9.63 -2.14
N PRO A 8 19.97 9.38 -2.48
CA PRO A 8 20.94 8.83 -1.55
C PRO A 8 21.31 9.80 -0.40
N SER A 9 20.98 11.08 -0.54
CA SER A 9 21.26 12.11 0.48
C SER A 9 20.11 13.13 0.55
N PRO A 10 18.89 12.71 0.92
CA PRO A 10 17.76 13.62 0.98
C PRO A 10 17.98 14.67 2.07
N ALA A 11 17.50 15.89 1.84
CA ALA A 11 17.41 16.88 2.90
C ALA A 11 16.49 16.34 4.01
N GLU A 12 16.95 16.38 5.26
CA GLU A 12 16.15 15.97 6.40
C GLU A 12 14.97 16.92 6.59
N VAL A 13 13.75 16.39 6.44
CA VAL A 13 12.51 17.14 6.67
C VAL A 13 11.79 16.50 7.85
N THR A 14 11.99 17.06 9.04
CA THR A 14 11.34 16.61 10.26
C THR A 14 10.07 17.38 10.52
N ILE A 15 8.96 16.67 10.73
CA ILE A 15 7.65 17.25 11.04
C ILE A 15 7.24 16.80 12.45
N PRO A 16 6.59 17.69 13.24
CA PRO A 16 6.09 17.32 14.57
C PRO A 16 5.16 16.12 14.52
N LEU A 17 5.41 15.11 15.35
CA LEU A 17 4.52 13.99 15.60
C LEU A 17 3.85 14.17 16.95
N PHE A 18 2.52 14.16 16.96
CA PHE A 18 1.73 14.30 18.19
C PHE A 18 1.64 12.95 18.92
N LEU A 19 1.82 12.96 20.24
CA LEU A 19 1.71 11.79 21.11
C LEU A 19 0.27 11.23 21.09
N HIS A 20 -0.74 12.10 20.97
CA HIS A 20 -2.11 11.66 20.93
C HIS A 20 -2.47 11.01 19.60
N ARG A 21 -2.97 9.78 19.72
CA ARG A 21 -3.53 9.04 18.58
C ARG A 21 -4.87 9.66 18.20
N ALA A 22 -5.04 10.02 16.93
CA ALA A 22 -6.34 10.41 16.41
C ALA A 22 -7.28 9.19 16.47
N SER A 23 -8.39 9.33 17.22
CA SER A 23 -9.41 8.29 17.26
C SER A 23 -10.18 8.27 15.94
N CYS A 24 -10.27 7.10 15.32
CA CYS A 24 -11.12 6.90 14.14
C CYS A 24 -12.59 6.62 14.51
N GLY A 25 -12.95 6.69 15.79
CA GLY A 25 -14.28 6.56 16.33
C GLY A 25 -14.70 7.81 17.13
N PHE A 26 -15.08 7.63 18.40
CA PHE A 26 -15.42 8.76 19.27
C PHE A 26 -14.20 9.61 19.60
N PRO A 27 -14.36 10.95 19.64
CA PRO A 27 -13.27 11.85 19.98
C PRO A 27 -12.80 11.60 21.42
N SER A 28 -11.48 11.58 21.62
CA SER A 28 -10.84 11.59 22.94
C SER A 28 -10.30 12.98 23.21
N PRO A 29 -10.28 13.47 24.47
CA PRO A 29 -9.68 14.76 24.79
C PRO A 29 -8.23 14.81 24.31
N ALA A 30 -7.91 15.75 23.44
CA ALA A 30 -6.55 15.96 22.96
C ALA A 30 -5.77 16.77 23.99
N SER A 31 -4.64 16.24 24.45
CA SER A 31 -3.63 17.04 25.13
C SER A 31 -2.47 17.28 24.15
N ASP A 32 -1.98 18.52 24.10
CA ASP A 32 -1.01 19.03 23.12
C ASP A 32 0.43 18.56 23.37
N TYR A 33 0.62 17.25 23.65
CA TYR A 33 1.95 16.70 23.84
C TYR A 33 2.53 16.22 22.51
N LEU A 34 3.73 16.69 22.19
CA LEU A 34 4.51 16.21 21.06
C LEU A 34 5.26 14.93 21.46
N GLU A 35 5.15 13.88 20.68
CA GLU A 35 5.96 12.66 20.83
C GLU A 35 7.39 12.93 20.36
N GLY A 36 7.56 13.79 19.34
CA GLY A 36 8.86 14.10 18.77
C GLY A 36 8.77 14.70 17.37
N LYS A 37 9.81 14.48 16.60
CA LYS A 37 9.86 14.85 15.18
C LYS A 37 9.98 13.58 14.35
N LEU A 38 9.25 13.50 13.27
CA LEU A 38 9.25 12.37 12.32
C LEU A 38 9.81 12.83 10.97
N ASP A 39 10.78 12.10 10.46
CA ASP A 39 11.18 12.12 9.05
C ASP A 39 10.62 10.89 8.34
N LEU A 40 9.79 11.09 7.33
CA LEU A 40 9.18 10.00 6.57
C LEU A 40 10.20 9.17 5.79
N ASN A 41 11.31 9.76 5.34
CA ASN A 41 12.35 8.98 4.67
C ASN A 41 12.94 7.95 5.61
N THR A 42 13.34 8.38 6.81
CA THR A 42 13.87 7.48 7.85
C THR A 42 12.82 6.45 8.29
N HIS A 43 11.55 6.84 8.36
CA HIS A 43 10.47 5.96 8.79
C HIS A 43 10.12 4.87 7.75
N CYS A 44 10.08 5.24 6.47
CA CYS A 44 9.61 4.34 5.41
C CYS A 44 10.75 3.59 4.67
N VAL A 45 11.99 4.07 4.76
CA VAL A 45 13.13 3.56 3.98
C VAL A 45 14.16 2.95 4.92
N ALA A 46 13.97 1.67 5.27
CA ALA A 46 14.89 0.95 6.15
C ALA A 46 16.23 0.61 5.46
N HIS A 47 16.19 0.30 4.17
CA HIS A 47 17.35 -0.09 3.37
C HIS A 47 17.46 0.78 2.11
N PRO A 48 18.04 1.99 2.20
CA PRO A 48 18.05 2.95 1.08
C PRO A 48 18.63 2.40 -0.23
N ALA A 49 19.69 1.60 -0.15
CA ALA A 49 20.32 0.99 -1.32
C ALA A 49 19.45 -0.08 -2.03
N ALA A 50 18.46 -0.63 -1.33
CA ALA A 50 17.57 -1.67 -1.85
C ALA A 50 16.12 -1.21 -2.00
N THR A 51 15.81 0.04 -1.64
CA THR A 51 14.46 0.61 -1.70
C THR A 51 14.20 1.31 -3.01
N PHE A 52 13.03 1.09 -3.57
CA PHE A 52 12.55 1.71 -4.80
C PHE A 52 11.13 2.24 -4.61
N TYR A 53 10.79 3.28 -5.36
CA TYR A 53 9.44 3.80 -5.42
C TYR A 53 8.78 3.42 -6.74
N LEU A 54 7.55 2.92 -6.67
CA LEU A 54 6.75 2.61 -7.83
C LEU A 54 5.36 3.24 -7.70
N ARG A 55 4.79 3.67 -8.82
CA ARG A 55 3.43 4.18 -8.83
C ARG A 55 2.48 3.04 -9.18
N ALA A 56 1.46 2.85 -8.34
CA ALA A 56 0.43 1.85 -8.58
C ALA A 56 -0.43 2.22 -9.79
N GLU A 57 -0.79 1.21 -10.58
CA GLU A 57 -1.72 1.33 -11.70
C GLU A 57 -2.77 0.21 -11.62
N GLY A 58 -3.99 0.51 -12.03
CA GLY A 58 -5.11 -0.42 -12.00
C GLY A 58 -5.68 -0.66 -10.59
N GLU A 59 -6.75 -1.45 -10.52
CA GLU A 59 -7.62 -1.57 -9.35
C GLU A 59 -7.52 -2.92 -8.64
N SER A 60 -6.61 -3.79 -9.07
CA SER A 60 -6.54 -5.17 -8.56
C SER A 60 -6.20 -5.30 -7.09
N MET A 61 -5.74 -4.23 -6.44
CA MET A 61 -5.30 -4.21 -5.05
C MET A 61 -6.09 -3.24 -4.16
N THR A 62 -7.23 -2.76 -4.61
CA THR A 62 -8.07 -1.79 -3.87
C THR A 62 -8.59 -2.34 -2.54
N GLY A 63 -8.80 -3.64 -2.42
CA GLY A 63 -9.24 -4.30 -1.19
C GLY A 63 -8.23 -4.28 -0.05
N VAL A 64 -6.96 -4.02 -0.33
CA VAL A 64 -5.91 -3.78 0.69
C VAL A 64 -5.48 -2.31 0.76
N GLY A 65 -6.27 -1.41 0.17
CA GLY A 65 -6.04 0.03 0.29
C GLY A 65 -5.02 0.60 -0.69
N ILE A 66 -4.63 -0.13 -1.74
CA ILE A 66 -3.76 0.36 -2.81
C ILE A 66 -4.63 0.77 -4.00
N PHE A 67 -4.57 2.05 -4.34
CA PHE A 67 -5.37 2.64 -5.42
C PHE A 67 -4.49 3.14 -6.57
N PRO A 68 -5.06 3.30 -7.76
CA PRO A 68 -4.33 3.90 -8.88
C PRO A 68 -3.73 5.26 -8.51
N GLY A 69 -2.46 5.47 -8.84
CA GLY A 69 -1.73 6.69 -8.52
C GLY A 69 -0.99 6.69 -7.17
N ASP A 70 -1.29 5.76 -6.26
CA ASP A 70 -0.57 5.63 -5.00
C ASP A 70 0.92 5.34 -5.23
N LEU A 71 1.78 5.87 -4.34
CA LEU A 71 3.21 5.60 -4.37
C LEU A 71 3.51 4.41 -3.44
N LEU A 72 4.14 3.38 -3.99
CA LEU A 72 4.55 2.19 -3.27
C LEU A 72 6.03 2.29 -2.89
N VAL A 73 6.35 2.05 -1.62
CA VAL A 73 7.72 1.88 -1.15
C VAL A 73 8.05 0.39 -1.20
N VAL A 74 9.05 0.02 -1.98
CA VAL A 74 9.39 -1.39 -2.28
C VAL A 74 10.81 -1.68 -1.85
N ASP A 75 10.99 -2.68 -1.00
CA ASP A 75 12.29 -3.13 -0.53
C ASP A 75 12.65 -4.48 -1.18
N LYS A 76 13.76 -4.48 -1.92
CA LYS A 76 14.30 -5.68 -2.59
C LYS A 76 15.13 -6.58 -1.67
N SER A 77 15.59 -6.07 -0.54
CA SER A 77 16.42 -6.84 0.38
C SER A 77 15.61 -7.80 1.26
N LEU A 78 14.30 -7.59 1.34
CA LEU A 78 13.41 -8.42 2.15
C LEU A 78 13.10 -9.74 1.43
N THR A 79 13.15 -10.84 2.18
CA THR A 79 12.66 -12.13 1.70
C THR A 79 11.13 -12.15 1.77
N PRO A 80 10.44 -12.29 0.63
CA PRO A 80 8.98 -12.29 0.60
C PRO A 80 8.38 -13.45 1.38
N ARG A 81 7.33 -13.19 2.15
CA ARG A 81 6.59 -14.16 2.98
C ARG A 81 5.17 -14.34 2.47
N HIS A 82 4.54 -15.43 2.90
CA HIS A 82 3.11 -15.65 2.64
C HIS A 82 2.27 -14.49 3.20
N GLY A 83 1.43 -13.89 2.37
CA GLY A 83 0.60 -12.74 2.72
C GLY A 83 1.22 -11.38 2.43
N ASP A 84 2.50 -11.30 2.11
CA ASP A 84 3.13 -10.02 1.74
C ASP A 84 2.55 -9.50 0.42
N VAL A 85 2.42 -8.18 0.35
CA VAL A 85 2.20 -7.51 -0.94
C VAL A 85 3.55 -7.37 -1.62
N VAL A 86 3.64 -7.91 -2.83
CA VAL A 86 4.89 -7.96 -3.58
C VAL A 86 4.76 -7.30 -4.95
N ILE A 87 5.88 -6.82 -5.46
CA ILE A 87 6.03 -6.51 -6.87
C ILE A 87 6.60 -7.75 -7.54
N ALA A 88 5.89 -8.26 -8.51
CA ALA A 88 6.34 -9.37 -9.34
C ALA A 88 6.57 -8.91 -10.78
N LEU A 89 7.62 -9.40 -11.39
CA LEU A 89 7.87 -9.29 -12.82
C LEU A 89 7.31 -10.55 -13.47
N LEU A 90 6.31 -10.38 -14.31
CA LEU A 90 5.60 -11.45 -15.00
C LEU A 90 5.67 -11.19 -16.50
N ASP A 91 6.29 -12.10 -17.26
CA ASP A 91 6.45 -11.97 -18.70
C ASP A 91 6.93 -10.57 -19.17
N GLY A 92 7.86 -9.99 -18.42
CA GLY A 92 8.44 -8.65 -18.67
C GLY A 92 7.61 -7.47 -18.16
N GLY A 93 6.46 -7.68 -17.54
CA GLY A 93 5.60 -6.64 -16.93
C GLY A 93 5.60 -6.68 -15.41
N PHE A 94 5.65 -5.50 -14.77
CA PHE A 94 5.46 -5.41 -13.32
C PHE A 94 3.99 -5.54 -12.93
N THR A 95 3.73 -6.30 -11.86
CA THR A 95 2.40 -6.40 -11.25
C THR A 95 2.51 -6.34 -9.74
N VAL A 96 1.49 -5.79 -9.08
CA VAL A 96 1.35 -5.75 -7.61
C VAL A 96 0.33 -6.79 -7.21
N LYS A 97 0.69 -7.73 -6.33
CA LYS A 97 -0.21 -8.78 -5.85
C LYS A 97 0.16 -9.19 -4.43
N THR A 98 -0.79 -9.85 -3.76
CA THR A 98 -0.51 -10.55 -2.51
C THR A 98 0.11 -11.91 -2.81
N LEU A 99 1.23 -12.22 -2.17
CA LEU A 99 1.94 -13.48 -2.35
C LEU A 99 1.29 -14.59 -1.53
N GLN A 100 0.83 -15.61 -2.19
CA GLN A 100 0.42 -16.87 -1.57
C GLN A 100 1.50 -17.94 -1.80
N LEU A 101 2.07 -18.48 -0.71
CA LEU A 101 3.03 -19.58 -0.78
C LEU A 101 2.38 -20.94 -0.49
N LYS A 102 1.31 -20.96 0.28
CA LYS A 102 0.62 -22.21 0.70
C LYS A 102 -0.87 -22.11 0.33
N PRO A 103 -1.52 -23.19 -0.11
CA PRO A 103 -0.98 -24.54 -0.36
C PRO A 103 -0.07 -24.62 -1.60
N ARG A 104 -0.12 -23.62 -2.48
CA ARG A 104 0.74 -23.48 -3.68
C ARG A 104 1.06 -22.02 -3.96
N LEU A 105 2.13 -21.78 -4.70
CA LEU A 105 2.53 -20.45 -5.12
C LEU A 105 1.47 -19.84 -6.04
N ARG A 106 0.97 -18.66 -5.66
CA ARG A 106 0.03 -17.84 -6.45
C ARG A 106 0.23 -16.36 -6.15
N LEU A 107 -0.16 -15.54 -7.10
CA LEU A 107 -0.26 -14.10 -6.93
C LEU A 107 -1.74 -13.71 -6.87
N LEU A 108 -2.19 -13.25 -5.70
CA LEU A 108 -3.59 -12.97 -5.45
C LEU A 108 -3.90 -11.49 -5.60
N PRO A 109 -4.95 -11.12 -6.36
CA PRO A 109 -5.49 -9.77 -6.30
C PRO A 109 -6.25 -9.58 -4.97
N ALA A 110 -6.36 -8.33 -4.53
CA ALA A 110 -7.18 -7.95 -3.38
C ALA A 110 -8.52 -7.33 -3.82
N ASN A 111 -8.87 -7.46 -5.09
CA ASN A 111 -10.15 -7.06 -5.64
C ASN A 111 -10.78 -8.28 -6.33
N PRO A 112 -11.98 -8.71 -5.92
CA PRO A 112 -12.64 -9.91 -6.45
C PRO A 112 -13.00 -9.84 -7.94
N ALA A 113 -12.97 -8.66 -8.55
CA ALA A 113 -13.17 -8.51 -9.99
C ALA A 113 -12.00 -9.04 -10.84
N PHE A 114 -10.86 -9.37 -10.19
CA PHE A 114 -9.66 -9.88 -10.85
C PHE A 114 -9.38 -11.33 -10.46
N ALA A 115 -8.91 -12.12 -11.42
CA ALA A 115 -8.53 -13.50 -11.16
C ALA A 115 -7.13 -13.62 -10.54
N PRO A 116 -6.89 -14.62 -9.65
CA PRO A 116 -5.54 -14.98 -9.21
C PRO A 116 -4.66 -15.39 -10.39
N ILE A 117 -3.37 -15.06 -10.30
CA ILE A 117 -2.36 -15.48 -11.28
C ILE A 117 -1.67 -16.73 -10.74
N ASP A 118 -1.69 -17.79 -11.53
CA ASP A 118 -0.99 -19.03 -11.24
C ASP A 118 0.33 -19.03 -12.03
N PRO A 119 1.50 -19.04 -11.37
CA PRO A 119 2.79 -18.96 -12.04
C PRO A 119 3.09 -20.12 -12.98
N CYS A 120 2.43 -21.26 -12.79
CA CYS A 120 2.57 -22.41 -13.70
C CYS A 120 2.09 -22.12 -15.13
N MET A 121 1.34 -21.02 -15.32
CA MET A 121 0.81 -20.59 -16.62
C MET A 121 1.70 -19.52 -17.28
N SER A 122 2.74 -19.04 -16.60
CA SER A 122 3.61 -17.94 -17.06
C SER A 122 4.96 -18.46 -17.47
N LEU A 123 5.54 -17.85 -18.52
CA LEU A 123 6.87 -18.21 -19.03
C LEU A 123 7.99 -17.79 -18.07
N SER A 124 7.80 -16.70 -17.32
CA SER A 124 8.75 -16.23 -16.32
C SER A 124 8.04 -15.50 -15.19
N LEU A 125 8.41 -15.80 -13.96
CA LEU A 125 8.03 -15.08 -12.76
C LEU A 125 9.26 -14.76 -11.94
N GLU A 126 9.48 -13.49 -11.64
CA GLU A 126 10.49 -13.02 -10.70
C GLU A 126 9.84 -12.14 -9.64
N LEU A 127 10.15 -12.36 -8.36
CA LEU A 127 9.73 -11.48 -7.27
C LEU A 127 10.75 -10.33 -7.17
N PHE A 128 10.31 -9.13 -7.53
CA PHE A 128 11.18 -7.94 -7.56
C PHE A 128 11.43 -7.37 -6.16
N GLY A 129 10.43 -7.38 -5.27
CA GLY A 129 10.55 -6.87 -3.91
C GLY A 129 9.24 -6.86 -3.15
N VAL A 130 9.32 -6.56 -1.86
CA VAL A 130 8.19 -6.47 -0.94
C VAL A 130 7.72 -5.02 -0.81
N VAL A 131 6.42 -4.78 -0.92
CA VAL A 131 5.82 -3.46 -0.65
C VAL A 131 5.74 -3.27 0.85
N THR A 132 6.49 -2.32 1.39
CA THR A 132 6.53 -2.04 2.84
C THR A 132 5.56 -0.94 3.24
N HIS A 133 5.38 0.09 2.39
CA HIS A 133 4.49 1.22 2.66
C HIS A 133 3.74 1.64 1.39
N VAL A 134 2.57 2.26 1.62
CA VAL A 134 1.76 2.89 0.58
C VAL A 134 1.51 4.34 0.97
N ILE A 135 1.83 5.26 0.07
CA ILE A 135 1.61 6.68 0.25
C ILE A 135 0.55 7.13 -0.77
N GLY A 136 -0.65 7.36 -0.28
CA GLY A 136 -1.80 7.74 -1.09
C GLY A 136 -2.29 9.15 -0.79
N ASN A 137 -2.79 9.86 -1.81
CA ASN A 137 -3.40 11.17 -1.66
C ASN A 137 -4.92 11.03 -1.55
N LEU A 138 -5.48 11.20 -0.36
CA LEU A 138 -6.92 11.05 -0.12
C LEU A 138 -7.78 12.09 -0.86
N ARG A 139 -7.24 13.27 -1.19
CA ARG A 139 -7.96 14.30 -1.97
C ARG A 139 -8.07 13.96 -3.45
N GLN A 140 -7.24 13.07 -3.97
CA GLN A 140 -7.22 12.66 -5.38
C GLN A 140 -7.90 11.31 -5.60
N ARG A 141 -8.52 10.74 -4.58
CA ARG A 141 -9.29 9.49 -4.68
C ARG A 141 -10.73 9.76 -5.11
N ASP A 142 -10.92 10.53 -6.19
CA ASP A 142 -12.23 10.80 -6.77
C ASP A 142 -12.89 9.47 -7.19
N GLY A 143 -14.06 9.18 -6.63
CA GLY A 143 -14.83 7.96 -6.88
C GLY A 143 -14.58 6.80 -5.89
N TYR A 144 -13.54 6.82 -5.05
CA TYR A 144 -13.30 5.82 -3.99
C TYR A 144 -13.72 6.31 -2.61
N CYS A 145 -14.61 7.29 -2.55
CA CYS A 145 -15.21 7.70 -1.28
C CYS A 145 -16.00 6.53 -0.71
N ILE A 146 -15.47 5.87 0.33
CA ILE A 146 -16.17 4.85 1.13
C ILE A 146 -17.19 5.57 2.04
N PHE A 147 -17.90 6.55 1.53
CA PHE A 147 -19.14 7.01 2.11
C PHE A 147 -20.26 6.14 1.50
N ARG A 148 -20.51 4.99 2.10
CA ARG A 148 -21.86 4.44 2.05
C ARG A 148 -22.71 5.41 2.88
N PRO A 149 -23.64 6.18 2.29
CA PRO A 149 -24.65 6.83 3.08
C PRO A 149 -25.37 5.71 3.83
N ILE A 150 -25.44 5.81 5.14
CA ILE A 150 -26.35 5.00 5.94
C ILE A 150 -27.73 5.40 5.43
N MET A 151 -28.29 4.59 4.55
CA MET A 151 -29.69 4.72 4.17
C MET A 151 -30.48 4.40 5.42
N ASN A 152 -30.93 5.45 6.08
CA ASN A 152 -31.90 5.36 7.17
C ASN A 152 -33.21 4.92 6.52
N THR A 153 -33.44 3.60 6.46
CA THR A 153 -34.74 3.05 6.10
C THR A 153 -35.64 3.09 7.32
N ASN A 154 -36.02 4.30 7.73
CA ASN A 154 -37.25 4.47 8.48
C ASN A 154 -38.38 4.66 7.47
N SER A 155 -38.94 3.57 7.01
CA SER A 155 -40.27 3.56 6.47
C SER A 155 -41.25 3.48 7.65
N ASP A 156 -41.69 4.61 8.13
CA ASP A 156 -42.90 4.68 8.93
C ASP A 156 -44.05 4.21 8.05
N SER A 157 -44.58 3.03 8.41
CA SER A 157 -45.87 2.54 7.93
C SER A 157 -46.90 2.99 8.94
N THR A 158 -47.75 3.87 8.53
CA THR A 158 -49.08 4.05 9.12
C THR A 158 -50.08 3.34 8.26
#